data_31dac83b58df49a22ec6ab63dd9fd6ee
#
_entry.id   31dac83b58df49a22ec6ab63dd9fd6ee
#
_cell.length_a   1.000
_cell.length_b   1.000
_cell.length_c   1.000
_cell.angle_alpha   90.00
_cell.angle_beta   90.00
_cell.angle_gamma   90.00
#
_symmetry.space_group_name_H-M   'P 1'
#
loop_
_entity.id
_entity.type
_entity.pdbx_description
1 polymer ?
#
loop_
_entity_poly.entity_id
_entity_poly.type
_entity_poly.pdbx_seq_one_letter_code
_entity_poly.pdbx_strand_id
1 'polypeptide(L)'
;VLMRSRLREEMQIEFTLQDGKLSILDGVRVQRTSQAAVRIAVALSTDDVISREVALMRVEPRALNELLHRQIAPNADQDQLGSGIAASPGAASGRIVFSAAEAQASAARNEACVLVRRETSPEDIRGMHAASAVLTERGGMSSHAAVIARGLGLPCVVGANSFQFQVRQNLLTAPDGR
;
A
#
# COMPACT_ATOMS: atom_id res chain seq x y z
N VAL A 1 -28.99 -10.29 6.27
CA VAL A 1 -29.54 -9.41 7.31
C VAL A 1 -29.43 -10.09 8.68
N LEU A 2 -30.03 -11.29 8.89
CA LEU A 2 -30.07 -11.96 10.20
C LEU A 2 -28.70 -12.23 10.84
N MET A 3 -27.71 -12.72 10.06
CA MET A 3 -26.36 -12.99 10.57
C MET A 3 -25.64 -11.70 10.94
N ARG A 4 -25.73 -10.67 10.09
CA ARG A 4 -25.15 -9.34 10.34
C ARG A 4 -25.65 -8.74 11.67
N SER A 5 -26.96 -8.80 11.93
CA SER A 5 -27.55 -8.25 13.16
C SER A 5 -27.18 -9.07 14.40
N ARG A 6 -27.17 -10.41 14.31
CA ARG A 6 -26.86 -11.28 15.45
C ARG A 6 -25.38 -11.31 15.79
N LEU A 7 -24.52 -11.40 14.79
CA LEU A 7 -23.07 -11.44 14.97
C LEU A 7 -22.45 -10.04 15.07
N ARG A 8 -23.23 -9.00 14.76
CA ARG A 8 -22.80 -7.60 14.74
C ARG A 8 -21.55 -7.39 13.89
N GLU A 9 -21.48 -8.11 12.74
CA GLU A 9 -20.31 -8.17 11.91
C GLU A 9 -20.69 -8.45 10.44
N GLU A 10 -19.86 -7.99 9.51
CA GLU A 10 -19.93 -8.42 8.11
C GLU A 10 -19.20 -9.73 7.94
N MET A 11 -19.87 -10.68 7.28
CA MET A 11 -19.41 -12.05 7.15
C MET A 11 -19.33 -12.46 5.68
N GLN A 12 -18.35 -13.26 5.36
CA GLN A 12 -18.34 -14.06 4.14
C GLN A 12 -19.06 -15.38 4.44
N ILE A 13 -20.04 -15.71 3.60
CA ILE A 13 -20.86 -16.91 3.79
C ILE A 13 -20.59 -17.86 2.65
N GLU A 14 -20.27 -19.09 2.99
CA GLU A 14 -20.20 -20.19 2.06
C GLU A 14 -21.54 -20.94 2.08
N PHE A 15 -22.11 -21.19 0.90
CA PHE A 15 -23.40 -21.83 0.79
C PHE A 15 -23.48 -22.76 -0.43
N THR A 16 -24.40 -23.71 -0.39
CA THR A 16 -24.78 -24.53 -1.54
C THR A 16 -26.28 -24.41 -1.83
N LEU A 17 -26.63 -24.55 -3.11
CA LEU A 17 -28.00 -24.59 -3.58
C LEU A 17 -28.25 -25.96 -4.24
N GLN A 18 -29.11 -26.76 -3.63
CA GLN A 18 -29.49 -28.06 -4.15
C GLN A 18 -31.01 -28.19 -4.19
N ASP A 19 -31.58 -28.56 -5.32
CA ASP A 19 -33.02 -28.72 -5.54
C ASP A 19 -33.84 -27.48 -5.10
N GLY A 20 -33.31 -26.27 -5.36
CA GLY A 20 -33.93 -25.01 -4.94
C GLY A 20 -33.83 -24.69 -3.45
N LYS A 21 -33.17 -25.53 -2.66
CA LYS A 21 -32.95 -25.33 -1.23
C LYS A 21 -31.55 -24.78 -0.95
N LEU A 22 -31.49 -23.62 -0.31
CA LEU A 22 -30.25 -23.00 0.15
C LEU A 22 -29.80 -23.61 1.47
N SER A 23 -28.55 -24.08 1.54
CA SER A 23 -27.90 -24.54 2.77
C SER A 23 -26.62 -23.74 2.99
N ILE A 24 -26.50 -23.14 4.18
CA ILE A 24 -25.29 -22.42 4.58
C ILE A 24 -24.30 -23.46 5.14
N LEU A 25 -23.09 -23.44 4.60
CA LEU A 25 -22.01 -24.37 4.97
C LEU A 25 -21.10 -23.75 6.03
N ASP A 26 -20.73 -22.47 5.85
CA ASP A 26 -19.84 -21.78 6.77
C ASP A 26 -20.06 -20.26 6.74
N GLY A 27 -19.57 -19.58 7.79
CA GLY A 27 -19.57 -18.14 7.91
C GLY A 27 -18.32 -17.67 8.63
N VAL A 28 -17.44 -16.98 7.88
CA VAL A 28 -16.16 -16.48 8.41
C VAL A 28 -16.09 -14.96 8.35
N ARG A 29 -15.29 -14.37 9.23
CA ARG A 29 -14.97 -12.94 9.14
C ARG A 29 -14.20 -12.67 7.87
N VAL A 30 -14.63 -11.63 7.12
CA VAL A 30 -13.93 -11.19 5.91
C VAL A 30 -12.58 -10.57 6.29
N GLN A 31 -11.52 -10.98 5.61
CA GLN A 31 -10.28 -10.20 5.62
C GLN A 31 -10.51 -8.88 4.91
N ARG A 32 -10.08 -7.76 5.50
CA ARG A 32 -10.45 -6.42 5.09
C ARG A 32 -9.24 -5.59 4.79
N THR A 33 -9.33 -4.79 3.74
CA THR A 33 -8.43 -3.65 3.57
C THR A 33 -8.76 -2.58 4.61
N SER A 34 -7.81 -1.71 4.91
CA SER A 34 -7.99 -0.59 5.85
C SER A 34 -9.23 0.26 5.50
N GLN A 35 -9.44 0.53 4.20
CA GLN A 35 -10.61 1.26 3.73
C GLN A 35 -11.92 0.51 3.98
N ALA A 36 -11.94 -0.80 3.71
CA ALA A 36 -13.13 -1.62 3.96
C ALA A 36 -13.45 -1.70 5.46
N ALA A 37 -12.44 -1.80 6.34
CA ALA A 37 -12.62 -1.85 7.78
C ALA A 37 -13.34 -0.59 8.30
N VAL A 38 -12.91 0.61 7.86
CA VAL A 38 -13.55 1.88 8.23
C VAL A 38 -14.98 1.96 7.69
N ARG A 39 -15.20 1.64 6.40
CA ARG A 39 -16.53 1.67 5.79
C ARG A 39 -17.53 0.74 6.48
N ILE A 40 -17.09 -0.47 6.84
CA ILE A 40 -17.91 -1.45 7.55
C ILE A 40 -18.24 -0.97 8.96
N ALA A 41 -17.27 -0.43 9.70
CA ALA A 41 -17.50 0.11 11.04
C ALA A 41 -18.53 1.24 11.01
N VAL A 42 -18.42 2.17 10.05
CA VAL A 42 -19.38 3.25 9.84
C VAL A 42 -20.75 2.70 9.47
N ALA A 43 -20.85 1.79 8.50
CA ALA A 43 -22.12 1.20 8.07
C ALA A 43 -22.84 0.45 9.20
N LEU A 44 -22.12 -0.34 10.00
CA LEU A 44 -22.69 -1.04 11.14
C LEU A 44 -23.22 -0.08 12.22
N SER A 45 -22.52 1.05 12.42
CA SER A 45 -22.98 2.07 13.37
C SER A 45 -24.16 2.89 12.83
N THR A 46 -24.16 3.22 11.56
CA THR A 46 -25.25 3.96 10.90
C THR A 46 -26.56 3.15 10.88
N ASP A 47 -26.43 1.82 10.76
CA ASP A 47 -27.57 0.89 10.75
C ASP A 47 -27.96 0.42 12.17
N ASP A 48 -27.46 1.09 13.22
CA ASP A 48 -27.74 0.79 14.65
C ASP A 48 -27.43 -0.68 15.07
N VAL A 49 -26.52 -1.35 14.34
CA VAL A 49 -26.08 -2.72 14.67
C VAL A 49 -25.06 -2.72 15.80
N ILE A 50 -24.23 -1.67 15.86
CA ILE A 50 -23.25 -1.41 16.92
C ILE A 50 -23.28 0.07 17.34
N SER A 51 -22.82 0.38 18.55
CA SER A 51 -22.67 1.77 18.97
C SER A 51 -21.48 2.46 18.28
N ARG A 52 -21.42 3.79 18.30
CA ARG A 52 -20.31 4.59 17.74
C ARG A 52 -18.99 4.27 18.43
N GLU A 53 -19.01 4.05 19.75
CA GLU A 53 -17.83 3.71 20.52
C GLU A 53 -17.28 2.34 20.10
N VAL A 54 -18.17 1.35 19.91
CA VAL A 54 -17.78 0.02 19.40
C VAL A 54 -17.24 0.11 17.98
N ALA A 55 -17.85 0.92 17.12
CA ALA A 55 -17.37 1.14 15.76
C ALA A 55 -15.95 1.73 15.77
N LEU A 56 -15.71 2.74 16.61
CA LEU A 56 -14.40 3.37 16.77
C LEU A 56 -13.33 2.37 17.25
N MET A 57 -13.66 1.55 18.24
CA MET A 57 -12.74 0.53 18.79
C MET A 57 -12.41 -0.60 17.80
N ARG A 58 -13.19 -0.76 16.74
CA ARG A 58 -12.95 -1.77 15.69
C ARG A 58 -11.97 -1.33 14.60
N VAL A 59 -11.70 -0.04 14.52
CA VAL A 59 -10.76 0.51 13.55
C VAL A 59 -9.39 0.60 14.19
N GLU A 60 -8.44 -0.16 13.61
CA GLU A 60 -7.05 -0.08 14.07
C GLU A 60 -6.43 1.27 13.70
N PRO A 61 -5.71 1.94 14.62
CA PRO A 61 -5.06 3.22 14.32
C PRO A 61 -4.11 3.17 13.12
N ARG A 62 -3.44 2.02 12.90
CA ARG A 62 -2.57 1.81 11.74
C ARG A 62 -3.34 1.88 10.41
N ALA A 63 -4.57 1.35 10.39
CA ALA A 63 -5.44 1.41 9.22
C ALA A 63 -5.78 2.85 8.83
N LEU A 64 -6.01 3.73 9.82
CA LEU A 64 -6.23 5.16 9.58
C LEU A 64 -4.99 5.83 8.99
N ASN A 65 -3.82 5.49 9.49
CA ASN A 65 -2.56 6.05 9.00
C ASN A 65 -2.34 5.72 7.53
N GLU A 66 -2.62 4.48 7.10
CA GLU A 66 -2.56 4.09 5.68
C GLU A 66 -3.50 4.93 4.80
N LEU A 67 -4.69 5.24 5.29
CA LEU A 67 -5.69 6.02 4.55
C LEU A 67 -5.36 7.51 4.42
N LEU A 68 -4.49 8.03 5.28
CA LEU A 68 -4.01 9.42 5.23
C LEU A 68 -2.92 9.64 4.17
N HIS A 69 -2.28 8.58 3.68
CA HIS A 69 -1.33 8.68 2.57
C HIS A 69 -2.03 8.83 1.23
N ARG A 70 -1.35 9.47 0.28
CA ARG A 70 -1.82 9.50 -1.12
C ARG A 70 -2.02 8.08 -1.63
N GLN A 71 -3.11 7.86 -2.33
CA GLN A 71 -3.46 6.58 -2.94
C GLN A 71 -3.78 6.78 -4.42
N ILE A 72 -3.64 5.72 -5.21
CA ILE A 72 -4.10 5.71 -6.59
C ILE A 72 -5.63 5.70 -6.58
N ALA A 73 -6.24 6.55 -7.41
CA ALA A 73 -7.70 6.57 -7.52
C ALA A 73 -8.24 5.19 -7.96
N PRO A 74 -9.33 4.70 -7.36
CA PRO A 74 -9.85 3.35 -7.65
C PRO A 74 -10.17 3.10 -9.13
N ASN A 75 -10.50 4.15 -9.88
CA ASN A 75 -10.86 4.08 -11.30
C ASN A 75 -9.75 4.61 -12.22
N ALA A 76 -8.53 4.80 -11.69
CA ALA A 76 -7.40 5.21 -12.52
C ALA A 76 -7.02 4.07 -13.46
N ASP A 77 -6.79 4.40 -14.72
CA ASP A 77 -6.17 3.47 -15.66
C ASP A 77 -4.74 3.18 -15.20
N GLN A 78 -4.40 1.89 -15.04
CA GLN A 78 -3.14 1.45 -14.46
C GLN A 78 -2.44 0.51 -15.43
N ASP A 79 -1.26 0.91 -15.86
CA ASP A 79 -0.35 0.06 -16.61
C ASP A 79 0.71 -0.49 -15.64
N GLN A 80 0.48 -1.71 -15.13
CA GLN A 80 1.35 -2.33 -14.15
C GLN A 80 2.62 -2.87 -14.81
N LEU A 81 3.75 -2.22 -14.55
CA LEU A 81 5.06 -2.62 -15.08
C LEU A 81 5.75 -3.72 -14.27
N GLY A 82 5.42 -3.84 -12.99
CA GLY A 82 6.04 -4.83 -12.11
C GLY A 82 5.47 -4.81 -10.71
N SER A 83 6.09 -5.56 -9.80
CA SER A 83 5.67 -5.66 -8.41
C SER A 83 6.85 -5.74 -7.47
N GLY A 84 6.59 -5.44 -6.19
CA GLY A 84 7.53 -5.55 -5.10
C GLY A 84 6.81 -5.56 -3.76
N ILE A 85 7.57 -5.52 -2.67
CA ILE A 85 7.05 -5.50 -1.31
C ILE A 85 6.74 -4.05 -0.94
N ALA A 86 5.49 -3.75 -0.61
CA ALA A 86 5.07 -2.45 -0.11
C ALA A 86 5.62 -2.23 1.30
N ALA A 87 6.78 -1.60 1.42
CA ALA A 87 7.49 -1.41 2.68
C ALA A 87 7.01 -0.19 3.47
N SER A 88 6.50 0.82 2.78
CA SER A 88 5.87 2.01 3.37
C SER A 88 4.68 2.42 2.48
N PRO A 89 3.53 2.78 3.08
CA PRO A 89 2.31 3.03 2.33
C PRO A 89 2.36 4.33 1.53
N GLY A 90 1.51 4.42 0.51
CA GLY A 90 1.30 5.62 -0.27
C GLY A 90 1.51 5.42 -1.76
N ALA A 91 1.19 6.45 -2.53
CA ALA A 91 1.43 6.53 -3.96
C ALA A 91 2.15 7.83 -4.29
N ALA A 92 3.12 7.76 -5.19
CA ALA A 92 3.84 8.92 -5.68
C ALA A 92 4.19 8.74 -7.15
N SER A 93 4.41 9.85 -7.83
CA SER A 93 4.91 9.89 -9.19
C SER A 93 6.04 10.90 -9.29
N GLY A 94 6.90 10.73 -10.27
CA GLY A 94 8.03 11.62 -10.48
C GLY A 94 9.05 11.01 -11.42
N ARG A 95 10.05 11.82 -11.76
CA ARG A 95 11.16 11.38 -12.59
C ARG A 95 12.02 10.35 -11.86
N ILE A 96 12.43 9.29 -12.54
CA ILE A 96 13.38 8.32 -12.00
C ILE A 96 14.75 8.97 -11.83
N VAL A 97 15.36 8.80 -10.66
CA VAL A 97 16.72 9.23 -10.33
C VAL A 97 17.48 8.10 -9.63
N PHE A 98 18.77 7.98 -9.91
CA PHE A 98 19.57 6.84 -9.46
C PHE A 98 20.59 7.18 -8.37
N SER A 99 20.62 8.43 -7.94
CA SER A 99 21.53 8.88 -6.87
C SER A 99 20.87 9.87 -5.92
N ALA A 100 21.39 9.93 -4.68
CA ALA A 100 20.95 10.91 -3.70
C ALA A 100 21.18 12.35 -4.17
N ALA A 101 22.27 12.61 -4.90
CA ALA A 101 22.60 13.91 -5.45
C ALA A 101 21.56 14.35 -6.50
N GLU A 102 21.14 13.45 -7.41
CA GLU A 102 20.11 13.73 -8.39
C GLU A 102 18.75 13.99 -7.72
N ALA A 103 18.41 13.25 -6.67
CA ALA A 103 17.17 13.49 -5.93
C ALA A 103 17.17 14.89 -5.29
N GLN A 104 18.27 15.29 -4.65
CA GLN A 104 18.43 16.62 -4.09
C GLN A 104 18.38 17.72 -5.17
N ALA A 105 19.01 17.49 -6.30
CA ALA A 105 18.96 18.43 -7.42
C ALA A 105 17.55 18.56 -8.01
N SER A 106 16.77 17.47 -8.08
CA SER A 106 15.37 17.51 -8.50
C SER A 106 14.52 18.30 -7.50
N ALA A 107 14.69 18.05 -6.21
CA ALA A 107 13.98 18.79 -5.14
C ALA A 107 14.30 20.29 -5.17
N ALA A 108 15.56 20.66 -5.43
CA ALA A 108 15.97 22.07 -5.56
C ALA A 108 15.26 22.77 -6.73
N ARG A 109 14.83 22.01 -7.75
CA ARG A 109 14.03 22.53 -8.88
C ARG A 109 12.52 22.37 -8.70
N ASN A 110 12.07 21.91 -7.52
CA ASN A 110 10.68 21.55 -7.25
C ASN A 110 10.14 20.45 -8.19
N GLU A 111 11.00 19.56 -8.67
CA GLU A 111 10.64 18.43 -9.52
C GLU A 111 10.46 17.18 -8.67
N ALA A 112 9.28 16.57 -8.75
CA ALA A 112 9.03 15.29 -8.08
C ALA A 112 9.91 14.20 -8.68
N CYS A 113 10.54 13.38 -7.83
CA CYS A 113 11.37 12.27 -8.28
C CYS A 113 11.16 11.00 -7.46
N VAL A 114 11.44 9.86 -8.07
CA VAL A 114 11.48 8.53 -7.44
C VAL A 114 12.93 8.09 -7.39
N LEU A 115 13.45 7.88 -6.18
CA LEU A 115 14.81 7.39 -5.98
C LEU A 115 14.84 5.88 -6.21
N VAL A 116 15.62 5.46 -7.20
CA VAL A 116 15.76 4.06 -7.61
C VAL A 116 17.16 3.57 -7.26
N ARG A 117 17.24 2.51 -6.43
CA ARG A 117 18.53 1.94 -5.99
C ARG A 117 18.48 0.42 -6.08
N ARG A 118 19.61 -0.24 -6.20
CA ARG A 118 19.68 -1.68 -5.97
C ARG A 118 19.40 -1.99 -4.51
N GLU A 119 20.04 -1.26 -3.65
CA GLU A 119 19.89 -1.28 -2.20
C GLU A 119 20.29 0.10 -1.68
N THR A 120 19.61 0.60 -0.66
CA THR A 120 19.95 1.89 -0.06
C THR A 120 21.04 1.73 1.00
N SER A 121 21.89 2.73 1.08
CA SER A 121 22.93 2.89 2.11
C SER A 121 22.62 4.12 3.00
N PRO A 122 23.30 4.28 4.14
CA PRO A 122 23.15 5.49 4.97
C PRO A 122 23.41 6.80 4.20
N GLU A 123 24.22 6.78 3.17
CA GLU A 123 24.51 7.94 2.31
C GLU A 123 23.29 8.38 1.49
N ASP A 124 22.35 7.45 1.22
CA ASP A 124 21.14 7.72 0.45
C ASP A 124 20.06 8.45 1.27
N ILE A 125 20.18 8.56 2.59
CA ILE A 125 19.16 9.16 3.48
C ILE A 125 18.78 10.57 3.01
N ARG A 126 19.77 11.40 2.63
CA ARG A 126 19.48 12.76 2.12
C ARG A 126 18.70 12.75 0.82
N GLY A 127 18.97 11.77 -0.06
CA GLY A 127 18.22 11.54 -1.29
C GLY A 127 16.80 11.07 -1.01
N MET A 128 16.63 10.19 -0.02
CA MET A 128 15.31 9.73 0.40
C MET A 128 14.45 10.88 0.95
N HIS A 129 15.01 11.79 1.73
CA HIS A 129 14.31 12.99 2.19
C HIS A 129 13.86 13.92 1.05
N ALA A 130 14.61 13.94 -0.03
CA ALA A 130 14.33 14.80 -1.19
C ALA A 130 13.38 14.14 -2.22
N ALA A 131 13.24 12.82 -2.18
CA ALA A 131 12.44 12.07 -3.13
C ALA A 131 10.96 12.01 -2.72
N SER A 132 10.09 11.80 -3.70
CA SER A 132 8.65 11.56 -3.49
C SER A 132 8.34 10.10 -3.19
N ALA A 133 9.21 9.17 -3.59
CA ALA A 133 9.13 7.73 -3.29
C ALA A 133 10.50 7.08 -3.46
N VAL A 134 10.60 5.83 -2.97
CA VAL A 134 11.79 4.98 -3.11
C VAL A 134 11.39 3.62 -3.72
N LEU A 135 12.19 3.16 -4.67
CA LEU A 135 12.11 1.83 -5.24
C LEU A 135 13.47 1.13 -5.12
N THR A 136 13.50 -0.09 -4.58
CA THR A 136 14.73 -0.88 -4.54
C THR A 136 14.59 -2.25 -5.20
N GLU A 137 15.65 -2.69 -5.90
CA GLU A 137 15.76 -4.04 -6.45
C GLU A 137 15.73 -5.10 -5.34
N ARG A 138 16.48 -4.85 -4.28
CA ARG A 138 16.67 -5.77 -3.17
C ARG A 138 16.12 -5.19 -1.87
N GLY A 139 15.91 -6.08 -0.92
CA GLY A 139 15.47 -5.73 0.42
C GLY A 139 14.11 -6.31 0.74
N GLY A 140 13.79 -6.28 2.02
CA GLY A 140 12.53 -6.72 2.61
C GLY A 140 12.02 -5.70 3.60
N MET A 141 11.01 -6.06 4.40
CA MET A 141 10.38 -5.18 5.39
C MET A 141 11.34 -4.64 6.47
N SER A 142 12.46 -5.32 6.71
CA SER A 142 13.53 -4.93 7.65
C SER A 142 14.72 -4.26 7.00
N SER A 143 14.71 -4.05 5.68
CA SER A 143 15.82 -3.39 4.97
C SER A 143 15.96 -1.93 5.40
N HIS A 144 17.15 -1.37 5.20
CA HIS A 144 17.44 0.04 5.49
C HIS A 144 16.45 0.98 4.80
N ALA A 145 16.18 0.75 3.50
CA ALA A 145 15.17 1.52 2.76
C ALA A 145 13.79 1.50 3.44
N ALA A 146 13.34 0.31 3.82
CA ALA A 146 12.03 0.11 4.44
C ALA A 146 11.89 0.81 5.79
N VAL A 147 12.92 0.72 6.64
CA VAL A 147 12.93 1.34 7.99
C VAL A 147 12.92 2.86 7.89
N ILE A 148 13.82 3.41 7.08
CA ILE A 148 13.92 4.86 6.89
C ILE A 148 12.66 5.43 6.22
N ALA A 149 12.17 4.79 5.17
CA ALA A 149 10.95 5.26 4.46
C ALA A 149 9.74 5.32 5.39
N ARG A 150 9.53 4.32 6.25
CA ARG A 150 8.46 4.36 7.27
C ARG A 150 8.64 5.50 8.26
N GLY A 151 9.87 5.75 8.70
CA GLY A 151 10.17 6.88 9.58
C GLY A 151 9.87 8.24 8.95
N LEU A 152 10.05 8.36 7.64
CA LEU A 152 9.79 9.57 6.86
C LEU A 152 8.34 9.69 6.36
N GLY A 153 7.52 8.63 6.46
CA GLY A 153 6.21 8.57 5.80
C GLY A 153 6.32 8.59 4.27
N LEU A 154 7.43 8.11 3.73
CA LEU A 154 7.74 8.13 2.31
C LEU A 154 7.27 6.83 1.64
N PRO A 155 6.46 6.86 0.57
CA PRO A 155 6.09 5.68 -0.19
C PRO A 155 7.32 4.87 -0.61
N CYS A 156 7.34 3.56 -0.32
CA CYS A 156 8.50 2.73 -0.59
C CYS A 156 8.11 1.32 -1.02
N VAL A 157 8.67 0.90 -2.15
CA VAL A 157 8.60 -0.47 -2.65
C VAL A 157 10.01 -1.04 -2.65
N VAL A 158 10.18 -2.21 -2.01
CA VAL A 158 11.46 -2.92 -1.94
C VAL A 158 11.34 -4.30 -2.58
N GLY A 159 12.47 -4.89 -2.95
CA GLY A 159 12.48 -6.23 -3.54
C GLY A 159 11.82 -6.31 -4.92
N ALA A 160 11.90 -5.25 -5.71
CA ALA A 160 11.39 -5.20 -7.08
C ALA A 160 12.34 -5.90 -8.06
N ASN A 161 12.65 -7.17 -7.80
CA ASN A 161 13.66 -7.97 -8.48
C ASN A 161 13.29 -8.39 -9.91
N SER A 162 12.06 -8.15 -10.33
CA SER A 162 11.63 -8.35 -11.71
C SER A 162 12.14 -7.28 -12.68
N PHE A 163 12.54 -6.11 -12.15
CA PHE A 163 13.15 -5.05 -12.93
C PHE A 163 14.66 -5.27 -13.10
N GLN A 164 15.21 -4.79 -14.21
CA GLN A 164 16.66 -4.77 -14.43
C GLN A 164 17.22 -3.38 -14.08
N PHE A 165 18.02 -3.33 -13.03
CA PHE A 165 18.63 -2.12 -12.50
C PHE A 165 20.05 -1.93 -13.08
N GLN A 166 20.18 -1.09 -14.08
CA GLN A 166 21.46 -0.74 -14.70
C GLN A 166 21.94 0.65 -14.23
N VAL A 167 22.28 0.75 -12.92
CA VAL A 167 22.61 2.02 -12.25
C VAL A 167 23.71 2.81 -12.95
N ARG A 168 24.72 2.14 -13.53
CA ARG A 168 25.82 2.80 -14.26
C ARG A 168 25.35 3.49 -15.56
N GLN A 169 24.25 3.03 -16.11
CA GLN A 169 23.67 3.56 -17.35
C GLN A 169 22.44 4.44 -17.08
N ASN A 170 22.09 4.65 -15.80
CA ASN A 170 20.87 5.34 -15.40
C ASN A 170 19.62 4.77 -16.09
N LEU A 171 19.53 3.44 -16.13
CA LEU A 171 18.46 2.72 -16.80
C LEU A 171 17.77 1.76 -15.85
N LEU A 172 16.45 1.80 -15.87
CA LEU A 172 15.56 0.82 -15.25
C LEU A 172 14.70 0.19 -16.35
N THR A 173 14.85 -1.10 -16.56
CA THR A 173 14.06 -1.82 -17.57
C THR A 173 13.01 -2.66 -16.87
N ALA A 174 11.76 -2.51 -17.28
CA ALA A 174 10.65 -3.31 -16.79
C ALA A 174 10.71 -4.75 -17.36
N PRO A 175 9.98 -5.72 -16.75
CA PRO A 175 9.97 -7.11 -17.21
C PRO A 175 9.52 -7.30 -18.66
N ASP A 176 8.73 -6.37 -19.18
CA ASP A 176 8.22 -6.34 -20.56
C ASP A 176 9.17 -5.64 -21.56
N GLY A 177 10.34 -5.22 -21.09
CA GLY A 177 11.37 -4.58 -21.92
C GLY A 177 11.26 -3.05 -22.08
N ARG A 178 10.26 -2.44 -21.43
CA ARG A 178 10.11 -0.96 -21.39
C ARG A 178 11.07 -0.32 -20.40
#